data_2fee2087ecfef4a6957428a7334b92ad
#
_entry.id   2fee2087ecfef4a6957428a7334b92ad
#
_cell.length_a   1.000
_cell.length_b   1.000
_cell.length_c   1.000
_cell.angle_alpha   90.00
_cell.angle_beta   90.00
_cell.angle_gamma   90.00
#
_symmetry.space_group_name_H-M   'P 1'
#
loop_
_entity.id
_entity.type
_entity.pdbx_description
1 polymer ?
#
loop_
_entity_poly.entity_id
_entity_poly.type
_entity_poly.pdbx_seq_one_letter_code
_entity_poly.pdbx_strand_id
1 'polypeptide(L)'
;MIYTPVTKKAMRVMFEAHKDAWDKSGVPYVFHPFHVAEQMDDEVSTAVALLHDVVEDTDITLNDPREMGFSEEICTALSYLTHREGVPYMDYVRHIRENPVAVKVKLADLAHNSDLTRFDSMTDFDYRRNEKYRAAIALLRGEEADKK
;
A
#
# COMPACT_ATOMS: atom_id res chain seq x y z
N MET A 1 -6.84 -12.08 -5.24
CA MET A 1 -5.78 -12.60 -4.34
C MET A 1 -5.58 -14.09 -4.57
N ILE A 2 -4.36 -14.55 -4.60
CA ILE A 2 -4.10 -15.99 -4.70
C ILE A 2 -3.46 -16.51 -3.41
N TYR A 3 -3.73 -17.78 -3.11
CA TYR A 3 -3.25 -18.43 -1.87
C TYR A 3 -2.12 -19.40 -2.22
N THR A 4 -0.92 -19.09 -1.73
CA THR A 4 0.27 -19.93 -1.84
C THR A 4 0.96 -19.96 -0.48
N PRO A 5 1.97 -20.82 -0.27
CA PRO A 5 2.75 -20.74 0.97
C PRO A 5 3.33 -19.34 1.22
N VAL A 6 3.73 -18.64 0.16
CA VAL A 6 4.28 -17.28 0.26
C VAL A 6 3.21 -16.28 0.71
N THR A 7 2.04 -16.28 0.06
CA THR A 7 0.99 -15.31 0.40
C THR A 7 0.37 -15.59 1.76
N LYS A 8 0.26 -16.87 2.15
CA LYS A 8 -0.21 -17.22 3.49
C LYS A 8 0.75 -16.76 4.57
N LYS A 9 2.06 -16.85 4.30
CA LYS A 9 3.08 -16.32 5.22
C LYS A 9 2.94 -14.80 5.32
N ALA A 10 2.76 -14.12 4.20
CA ALA A 10 2.55 -12.67 4.18
C ALA A 10 1.28 -12.29 4.96
N MET A 11 0.21 -13.07 4.84
CA MET A 11 -1.01 -12.85 5.62
C MET A 11 -0.74 -12.91 7.13
N ARG A 12 0.01 -13.92 7.57
CA ARG A 12 0.32 -14.07 9.00
C ARG A 12 1.15 -12.89 9.50
N VAL A 13 2.15 -12.46 8.73
CA VAL A 13 2.97 -11.30 9.08
C VAL A 13 2.09 -10.04 9.17
N MET A 14 1.25 -9.80 8.18
CA MET A 14 0.34 -8.67 8.16
C MET A 14 -0.60 -8.68 9.37
N PHE A 15 -1.20 -9.82 9.66
CA PHE A 15 -2.13 -9.93 10.78
C PHE A 15 -1.45 -9.61 12.10
N GLU A 16 -0.29 -10.22 12.37
CA GLU A 16 0.45 -9.96 13.61
C GLU A 16 0.87 -8.49 13.73
N ALA A 17 1.25 -7.87 12.62
CA ALA A 17 1.69 -6.48 12.63
C ALA A 17 0.56 -5.49 12.92
N HIS A 18 -0.65 -5.76 12.44
CA HIS A 18 -1.76 -4.80 12.46
C HIS A 18 -2.98 -5.21 13.30
N LYS A 19 -2.94 -6.37 13.96
CA LYS A 19 -4.13 -6.93 14.63
C LYS A 19 -4.75 -6.03 15.70
N ASP A 20 -3.95 -5.16 16.31
CA ASP A 20 -4.43 -4.27 17.37
C ASP A 20 -4.69 -2.84 16.88
N ALA A 21 -4.50 -2.60 15.59
CA ALA A 21 -4.68 -1.26 15.02
C ALA A 21 -6.07 -1.08 14.42
N TRP A 22 -6.54 0.15 14.44
CA TRP A 22 -7.82 0.55 13.83
C TRP A 22 -7.55 1.58 12.76
N ASP A 23 -8.36 1.57 11.70
CA ASP A 23 -8.24 2.58 10.66
C ASP A 23 -9.10 3.82 10.99
N LYS A 24 -8.99 4.84 10.15
CA LYS A 24 -9.70 6.11 10.35
C LYS A 24 -11.21 6.00 10.14
N SER A 25 -11.67 4.91 9.51
CA SER A 25 -13.10 4.68 9.26
C SER A 25 -13.77 3.88 10.37
N GLY A 26 -13.03 3.47 11.40
CA GLY A 26 -13.57 2.79 12.56
C GLY A 26 -13.61 1.28 12.47
N VAL A 27 -12.82 0.67 11.58
CA VAL A 27 -12.73 -0.79 11.47
C VAL A 27 -11.31 -1.26 11.72
N PRO A 28 -11.09 -2.55 12.05
CA PRO A 28 -9.74 -3.08 12.24
C PRO A 28 -8.87 -2.85 11.01
N TYR A 29 -7.66 -2.40 11.23
CA TYR A 29 -6.74 -2.01 10.15
C TYR A 29 -6.40 -3.17 9.21
N VAL A 30 -6.41 -4.41 9.71
CA VAL A 30 -6.09 -5.59 8.88
C VAL A 30 -6.94 -5.69 7.62
N PHE A 31 -8.15 -5.13 7.64
CA PHE A 31 -9.03 -5.19 6.47
C PHE A 31 -8.52 -4.34 5.30
N HIS A 32 -7.74 -3.30 5.55
CA HIS A 32 -7.19 -2.49 4.46
C HIS A 32 -6.16 -3.24 3.61
N PRO A 33 -5.04 -3.74 4.16
CA PRO A 33 -4.10 -4.51 3.34
C PRO A 33 -4.73 -5.78 2.77
N PHE A 34 -5.67 -6.40 3.47
CA PHE A 34 -6.38 -7.54 2.95
C PHE A 34 -7.21 -7.17 1.71
N HIS A 35 -7.95 -6.07 1.78
CA HIS A 35 -8.73 -5.57 0.63
C HIS A 35 -7.82 -5.25 -0.56
N VAL A 36 -6.69 -4.60 -0.33
CA VAL A 36 -5.72 -4.30 -1.39
C VAL A 36 -5.24 -5.60 -2.04
N ALA A 37 -4.91 -6.61 -1.23
CA ALA A 37 -4.46 -7.91 -1.73
C ALA A 37 -5.52 -8.63 -2.56
N GLU A 38 -6.80 -8.45 -2.21
CA GLU A 38 -7.90 -9.06 -2.98
C GLU A 38 -7.96 -8.56 -4.43
N GLN A 39 -7.39 -7.38 -4.71
CA GLN A 39 -7.35 -6.81 -6.05
C GLN A 39 -6.19 -7.36 -6.89
N MET A 40 -5.33 -8.18 -6.30
CA MET A 40 -4.15 -8.71 -6.98
C MET A 40 -4.43 -10.10 -7.57
N ASP A 41 -3.73 -10.42 -8.66
CA ASP A 41 -3.96 -11.65 -9.42
C ASP A 41 -2.73 -12.56 -9.55
N ASP A 42 -1.62 -12.23 -8.87
CA ASP A 42 -0.42 -13.06 -8.86
C ASP A 42 0.19 -13.12 -7.45
N GLU A 43 1.13 -14.03 -7.26
CA GLU A 43 1.75 -14.27 -5.95
C GLU A 43 2.52 -13.07 -5.45
N VAL A 44 3.36 -12.47 -6.31
CA VAL A 44 4.24 -11.37 -5.90
C VAL A 44 3.41 -10.15 -5.48
N SER A 45 2.48 -9.72 -6.32
CA SER A 45 1.67 -8.54 -6.00
C SER A 45 0.75 -8.78 -4.81
N THR A 46 0.23 -10.00 -4.63
CA THR A 46 -0.56 -10.34 -3.45
C THR A 46 0.28 -10.19 -2.18
N ALA A 47 1.48 -10.74 -2.17
CA ALA A 47 2.37 -10.64 -1.00
C ALA A 47 2.76 -9.20 -0.72
N VAL A 48 3.09 -8.43 -1.76
CA VAL A 48 3.45 -7.01 -1.61
C VAL A 48 2.26 -6.21 -1.06
N ALA A 49 1.05 -6.46 -1.55
CA ALA A 49 -0.15 -5.80 -1.05
C ALA A 49 -0.36 -6.05 0.44
N LEU A 50 -0.19 -7.30 0.87
CA LEU A 50 -0.34 -7.66 2.29
C LEU A 50 0.72 -7.00 3.18
N LEU A 51 1.93 -6.82 2.66
CA LEU A 51 3.07 -6.34 3.45
C LEU A 51 3.34 -4.84 3.31
N HIS A 52 2.66 -4.13 2.40
CA HIS A 52 3.08 -2.78 2.02
C HIS A 52 3.06 -1.76 3.18
N ASP A 53 2.18 -1.92 4.16
CA ASP A 53 2.12 -1.01 5.30
C ASP A 53 2.85 -1.54 6.54
N VAL A 54 3.33 -2.79 6.50
CA VAL A 54 3.98 -3.40 7.67
C VAL A 54 5.24 -2.63 8.07
N VAL A 55 6.07 -2.28 7.08
CA VAL A 55 7.31 -1.55 7.34
C VAL A 55 7.05 -0.12 7.84
N GLU A 56 6.06 0.56 7.25
CA GLU A 56 5.77 1.95 7.62
C GLU A 56 5.10 2.09 8.99
N ASP A 57 4.22 1.15 9.33
CA ASP A 57 3.34 1.28 10.48
C ASP A 57 3.81 0.51 11.72
N THR A 58 4.91 -0.24 11.63
CA THR A 58 5.42 -1.07 12.72
C THR A 58 6.92 -0.92 12.86
N ASP A 59 7.50 -1.61 13.85
CA ASP A 59 8.95 -1.63 14.07
C ASP A 59 9.71 -2.53 13.07
N ILE A 60 9.01 -3.19 12.17
CA ILE A 60 9.63 -4.06 11.15
C ILE A 60 10.34 -3.19 10.11
N THR A 61 11.61 -3.47 9.85
CA THR A 61 12.41 -2.73 8.89
C THR A 61 12.38 -3.38 7.50
N LEU A 62 12.90 -2.68 6.48
CA LEU A 62 12.99 -3.21 5.10
C LEU A 62 13.85 -4.47 4.99
N ASN A 63 14.74 -4.74 5.95
CA ASN A 63 15.55 -5.96 5.94
C ASN A 63 14.76 -7.19 6.42
N ASP A 64 13.72 -6.97 7.23
CA ASP A 64 12.98 -8.06 7.83
C ASP A 64 12.27 -8.97 6.81
N PRO A 65 11.62 -8.44 5.74
CA PRO A 65 11.01 -9.31 4.74
C PRO A 65 12.02 -10.25 4.07
N ARG A 66 13.25 -9.78 3.83
CA ARG A 66 14.30 -10.62 3.27
C ARG A 66 14.71 -11.71 4.25
N GLU A 67 14.87 -11.36 5.52
CA GLU A 67 15.20 -12.32 6.59
C GLU A 67 14.08 -13.33 6.81
N MET A 68 12.83 -12.96 6.55
CA MET A 68 11.69 -13.85 6.60
C MET A 68 11.61 -14.79 5.40
N GLY A 69 12.48 -14.63 4.42
CA GLY A 69 12.54 -15.51 3.25
C GLY A 69 11.71 -15.07 2.06
N PHE A 70 11.21 -13.84 2.04
CA PHE A 70 10.52 -13.31 0.87
C PHE A 70 11.52 -13.01 -0.25
N SER A 71 11.07 -13.17 -1.51
CA SER A 71 11.94 -12.99 -2.68
C SER A 71 12.44 -11.56 -2.82
N GLU A 72 13.55 -11.38 -3.57
CA GLU A 72 14.07 -10.06 -3.88
C GLU A 72 13.05 -9.20 -4.62
N GLU A 73 12.25 -9.80 -5.48
CA GLU A 73 11.20 -9.09 -6.21
C GLU A 73 10.18 -8.47 -5.25
N ILE A 74 9.76 -9.24 -4.24
CA ILE A 74 8.85 -8.75 -3.21
C ILE A 74 9.53 -7.64 -2.39
N CYS A 75 10.75 -7.87 -1.93
CA CYS A 75 11.47 -6.91 -1.10
C CYS A 75 11.74 -5.60 -1.84
N THR A 76 12.09 -5.68 -3.11
CA THR A 76 12.33 -4.49 -3.94
C THR A 76 11.06 -3.66 -4.10
N ALA A 77 9.93 -4.30 -4.41
CA ALA A 77 8.65 -3.59 -4.52
C ALA A 77 8.27 -2.92 -3.21
N LEU A 78 8.47 -3.59 -2.08
CA LEU A 78 8.22 -3.00 -0.76
C LEU A 78 9.08 -1.76 -0.51
N SER A 79 10.33 -1.77 -0.97
CA SER A 79 11.21 -0.60 -0.82
C SER A 79 10.68 0.62 -1.57
N TYR A 80 10.09 0.43 -2.76
CA TYR A 80 9.46 1.51 -3.50
C TYR A 80 8.20 2.05 -2.81
N LEU A 81 7.52 1.20 -2.05
CA LEU A 81 6.27 1.56 -1.37
C LEU A 81 6.48 2.15 0.03
N THR A 82 7.71 2.23 0.49
CA THR A 82 8.03 2.82 1.79
C THR A 82 8.37 4.29 1.60
N HIS A 83 7.52 5.17 2.14
CA HIS A 83 7.72 6.61 2.06
C HIS A 83 8.74 7.04 3.12
N ARG A 84 9.89 7.52 2.66
CA ARG A 84 10.95 7.95 3.56
C ARG A 84 10.71 9.35 4.09
N GLU A 85 11.11 9.59 5.35
CA GLU A 85 11.01 10.88 5.97
C GLU A 85 11.77 11.93 5.16
N GLY A 86 11.19 13.12 5.03
CA GLY A 86 11.81 14.23 4.31
C GLY A 86 11.59 14.23 2.81
N VAL A 87 11.02 13.16 2.24
CA VAL A 87 10.73 13.11 0.81
C VAL A 87 9.31 13.63 0.57
N PRO A 88 9.12 14.65 -0.29
CA PRO A 88 7.78 15.13 -0.63
C PRO A 88 6.92 14.01 -1.18
N TYR A 89 5.64 14.00 -0.81
CA TYR A 89 4.73 12.90 -1.17
C TYR A 89 4.70 12.63 -2.67
N MET A 90 4.59 13.67 -3.49
CA MET A 90 4.51 13.47 -4.95
C MET A 90 5.83 12.98 -5.55
N ASP A 91 6.97 13.28 -4.95
CA ASP A 91 8.26 12.73 -5.38
C ASP A 91 8.33 11.24 -5.06
N TYR A 92 7.82 10.84 -3.89
CA TYR A 92 7.69 9.45 -3.52
C TYR A 92 6.79 8.70 -4.52
N VAL A 93 5.64 9.26 -4.85
CA VAL A 93 4.71 8.66 -5.82
C VAL A 93 5.37 8.55 -7.21
N ARG A 94 6.09 9.58 -7.62
CA ARG A 94 6.76 9.60 -8.93
C ARG A 94 7.81 8.50 -9.01
N HIS A 95 8.54 8.25 -7.93
CA HIS A 95 9.54 7.19 -7.86
C HIS A 95 8.90 5.79 -7.97
N ILE A 96 7.69 5.61 -7.43
CA ILE A 96 6.96 4.34 -7.51
C ILE A 96 6.79 3.88 -8.97
N ARG A 97 6.69 4.83 -9.92
CA ARG A 97 6.49 4.52 -11.34
C ARG A 97 7.59 3.62 -11.92
N GLU A 98 8.75 3.55 -11.28
CA GLU A 98 9.86 2.73 -11.75
C GLU A 98 9.68 1.24 -11.48
N ASN A 99 8.69 0.86 -10.66
CA ASN A 99 8.46 -0.54 -10.30
C ASN A 99 7.00 -0.92 -10.60
N PRO A 100 6.75 -1.75 -11.63
CA PRO A 100 5.37 -2.09 -12.02
C PRO A 100 4.54 -2.77 -10.92
N VAL A 101 5.15 -3.61 -10.09
CA VAL A 101 4.46 -4.24 -8.98
C VAL A 101 4.02 -3.18 -7.96
N ALA A 102 4.92 -2.27 -7.62
CA ALA A 102 4.62 -1.18 -6.69
C ALA A 102 3.50 -0.28 -7.23
N VAL A 103 3.50 0.02 -8.54
CA VAL A 103 2.42 0.80 -9.17
C VAL A 103 1.08 0.11 -8.98
N LYS A 104 1.01 -1.17 -9.29
CA LYS A 104 -0.23 -1.95 -9.19
C LYS A 104 -0.79 -1.95 -7.77
N VAL A 105 0.07 -2.20 -6.79
CA VAL A 105 -0.32 -2.21 -5.39
C VAL A 105 -0.74 -0.82 -4.92
N LYS A 106 0.04 0.21 -5.27
CA LYS A 106 -0.26 1.58 -4.84
C LYS A 106 -1.57 2.09 -5.43
N LEU A 107 -1.89 1.75 -6.66
CA LEU A 107 -3.18 2.13 -7.25
C LEU A 107 -4.35 1.53 -6.47
N ALA A 108 -4.26 0.27 -6.09
CA ALA A 108 -5.31 -0.37 -5.27
C ALA A 108 -5.38 0.23 -3.86
N ASP A 109 -4.24 0.53 -3.27
CA ASP A 109 -4.15 1.20 -1.97
C ASP A 109 -4.84 2.57 -2.01
N LEU A 110 -4.52 3.37 -3.01
CA LEU A 110 -5.10 4.71 -3.18
C LEU A 110 -6.60 4.63 -3.47
N ALA A 111 -7.04 3.65 -4.26
CA ALA A 111 -8.45 3.47 -4.56
C ALA A 111 -9.25 3.20 -3.28
N HIS A 112 -8.74 2.35 -2.40
CA HIS A 112 -9.40 2.05 -1.13
C HIS A 112 -9.38 3.26 -0.19
N ASN A 113 -8.22 3.93 -0.09
CA ASN A 113 -8.09 5.11 0.77
C ASN A 113 -8.92 6.29 0.30
N SER A 114 -9.23 6.38 -0.99
CA SER A 114 -10.06 7.46 -1.55
C SER A 114 -11.54 7.11 -1.62
N ASP A 115 -11.93 5.94 -1.15
CA ASP A 115 -13.33 5.54 -1.08
C ASP A 115 -14.00 6.23 0.11
N LEU A 116 -14.68 7.33 -0.17
CA LEU A 116 -15.30 8.17 0.85
C LEU A 116 -16.52 7.52 1.51
N THR A 117 -17.08 6.47 0.89
CA THR A 117 -18.21 5.73 1.49
C THR A 117 -17.84 5.00 2.76
N ARG A 118 -16.53 4.80 3.00
CA ARG A 118 -16.05 4.14 4.22
C ARG A 118 -16.21 5.00 5.48
N PHE A 119 -16.43 6.31 5.33
CA PHE A 119 -16.49 7.23 6.46
C PHE A 119 -17.94 7.59 6.76
N ASP A 120 -18.30 7.57 8.04
CA ASP A 120 -19.63 8.00 8.49
C ASP A 120 -19.80 9.51 8.36
N SER A 121 -18.72 10.26 8.54
CA SER A 121 -18.70 11.71 8.37
C SER A 121 -17.32 12.16 7.89
N MET A 122 -17.28 13.30 7.21
CA MET A 122 -16.07 13.83 6.59
C MET A 122 -15.72 15.20 7.15
N THR A 123 -14.41 15.43 7.38
CA THR A 123 -13.87 16.74 7.74
C THR A 123 -13.22 17.38 6.52
N ASP A 124 -12.89 18.68 6.61
CA ASP A 124 -12.12 19.35 5.55
C ASP A 124 -10.75 18.70 5.34
N PHE A 125 -10.15 18.20 6.41
CA PHE A 125 -8.88 17.48 6.33
C PHE A 125 -9.04 16.21 5.50
N ASP A 126 -10.13 15.46 5.68
CA ASP A 126 -10.42 14.25 4.92
C ASP A 126 -10.57 14.55 3.43
N TYR A 127 -11.26 15.63 3.08
CA TYR A 127 -11.41 16.04 1.68
C TYR A 127 -10.08 16.43 1.04
N ARG A 128 -9.24 17.18 1.76
CA ARG A 128 -7.90 17.57 1.26
C ARG A 128 -7.00 16.36 1.06
N ARG A 129 -7.05 15.41 2.00
CA ARG A 129 -6.29 14.17 1.87
C ARG A 129 -6.76 13.39 0.64
N ASN A 130 -8.06 13.36 0.37
CA ASN A 130 -8.61 12.68 -0.78
C ASN A 130 -8.15 13.29 -2.09
N GLU A 131 -8.04 14.62 -2.16
CA GLU A 131 -7.49 15.29 -3.34
C GLU A 131 -6.04 14.87 -3.61
N LYS A 132 -5.25 14.74 -2.55
CA LYS A 132 -3.87 14.24 -2.64
C LYS A 132 -3.85 12.83 -3.22
N TYR A 133 -4.74 11.96 -2.80
CA TYR A 133 -4.83 10.59 -3.31
C TYR A 133 -5.22 10.58 -4.78
N ARG A 134 -6.15 11.44 -5.19
CA ARG A 134 -6.55 11.55 -6.61
C ARG A 134 -5.40 12.03 -7.49
N ALA A 135 -4.62 12.99 -7.02
CA ALA A 135 -3.44 13.48 -7.74
C ALA A 135 -2.40 12.36 -7.90
N ALA A 136 -2.20 11.55 -6.85
CA ALA A 136 -1.28 10.42 -6.91
C ALA A 136 -1.76 9.36 -7.91
N ILE A 137 -3.06 9.06 -7.94
CA ILE A 137 -3.63 8.13 -8.91
C ILE A 137 -3.38 8.61 -10.34
N ALA A 138 -3.65 9.89 -10.60
CA ALA A 138 -3.44 10.48 -11.93
C ALA A 138 -1.96 10.37 -12.35
N LEU A 139 -1.05 10.66 -11.44
CA LEU A 139 0.38 10.56 -11.71
C LEU A 139 0.79 9.12 -12.05
N LEU A 140 0.32 8.15 -11.27
CA LEU A 140 0.67 6.74 -11.48
C LEU A 140 0.09 6.21 -12.80
N ARG A 141 -1.06 6.73 -13.24
CA ARG A 141 -1.66 6.37 -14.52
C ARG A 141 -1.06 7.10 -15.71
N GLY A 142 -0.13 8.04 -15.47
CA GLY A 142 0.46 8.85 -16.53
C GLY A 142 -0.42 9.98 -17.00
N GLU A 143 -1.57 10.22 -16.41
CA GLU A 143 -2.52 11.26 -16.85
C GLU A 143 -1.99 12.66 -16.60
N GLU A 144 -1.30 12.87 -15.49
CA GLU A 144 -0.77 14.17 -15.12
C GLU A 144 0.39 14.58 -16.01
N ALA A 145 1.18 13.62 -16.50
CA ALA A 145 2.30 13.90 -17.40
C ALA A 145 1.87 14.57 -18.69
N ASP A 146 0.63 14.35 -19.10
CA ASP A 146 0.06 14.91 -20.33
C ASP A 146 -0.41 16.35 -20.18
N LYS A 147 -0.37 16.90 -18.98
CA LYS A 147 -0.88 18.24 -18.67
C LYS A 147 0.18 19.33 -18.65
N LYS A 148 1.35 19.01 -19.07
CA LYS A 148 2.46 19.99 -19.07
C LYS A 148 2.46 20.90 -20.29
#